data_c6bbfe9bb21502ad6955178a8cd7591e
#
_entry.id   c6bbfe9bb21502ad6955178a8cd7591e
#
_cell.length_a   1.000
_cell.length_b   1.000
_cell.length_c   1.000
_cell.angle_alpha   90.00
_cell.angle_beta   90.00
_cell.angle_gamma   90.00
#
_symmetry.space_group_name_H-M   'P 1'
#
loop_
_entity.id
_entity.type
_entity.pdbx_description
1 polymer ?
#
loop_
_entity_poly.entity_id
_entity_poly.type
_entity_poly.pdbx_seq_one_letter_code
_entity_poly.pdbx_strand_id
1 'polypeptide(L)'
;MKIALFPGSFDPVTKAHVDILKRSLPLFDKVVIGIGLNSTKAPFLSIDKRKKMLRAVFENESKIEVQTYEGLTVEFCKKINASYMIRGIRTVSDFEYEKAIAQMNHALVPEIESIFIVSKPGYSSISSTIVRDILRNNGDVKQFIPKEAFELL
;
A
#
# COMPACT_ATOMS: atom_id res chain seq x y z
N MET A 1 -14.63 -4.77 -15.76
CA MET A 1 -14.22 -3.77 -14.73
C MET A 1 -12.76 -4.03 -14.36
N LYS A 2 -11.91 -3.01 -14.49
CA LYS A 2 -10.48 -3.10 -14.15
C LYS A 2 -10.30 -2.85 -12.64
N ILE A 3 -10.13 -3.94 -11.88
CA ILE A 3 -9.92 -3.87 -10.44
C ILE A 3 -8.44 -4.13 -10.14
N ALA A 4 -7.83 -3.29 -9.32
CA ALA A 4 -6.47 -3.45 -8.84
C ALA A 4 -6.41 -3.61 -7.33
N LEU A 5 -5.46 -4.41 -6.84
CA LEU A 5 -5.07 -4.50 -5.45
C LEU A 5 -3.82 -3.65 -5.21
N PHE A 6 -3.82 -2.83 -4.19
CA PHE A 6 -2.63 -2.18 -3.64
C PHE A 6 -2.33 -2.78 -2.27
N PRO A 7 -1.47 -3.80 -2.20
CA PRO A 7 -1.18 -4.49 -0.94
C PRO A 7 -0.09 -3.79 -0.15
N GLY A 8 -0.20 -3.82 1.17
CA GLY A 8 0.81 -3.28 2.08
C GLY A 8 0.45 -3.46 3.54
N SER A 9 1.36 -3.08 4.43
CA SER A 9 1.11 -3.05 5.88
C SER A 9 0.49 -1.71 6.32
N PHE A 10 0.83 -0.61 5.65
CA PHE A 10 0.35 0.75 5.96
C PHE A 10 0.46 1.08 7.45
N ASP A 11 1.63 0.95 7.99
CA ASP A 11 1.92 1.02 9.43
C ASP A 11 2.96 2.12 9.77
N PRO A 12 2.61 3.40 9.60
CA PRO A 12 1.36 3.97 9.06
C PRO A 12 1.35 4.16 7.54
N VAL A 13 0.22 4.59 7.01
CA VAL A 13 0.12 5.14 5.64
C VAL A 13 0.98 6.40 5.54
N THR A 14 1.68 6.58 4.40
CA THR A 14 2.56 7.72 4.15
C THR A 14 2.11 8.53 2.93
N LYS A 15 2.66 9.73 2.77
CA LYS A 15 2.42 10.55 1.56
C LYS A 15 2.91 9.84 0.28
N ALA A 16 3.95 9.00 0.39
CA ALA A 16 4.40 8.19 -0.74
C ALA A 16 3.35 7.17 -1.19
N HIS A 17 2.68 6.49 -0.26
CA HIS A 17 1.55 5.60 -0.59
C HIS A 17 0.42 6.36 -1.28
N VAL A 18 0.06 7.53 -0.76
CA VAL A 18 -1.01 8.37 -1.33
C VAL A 18 -0.68 8.83 -2.75
N ASP A 19 0.56 9.25 -3.01
CA ASP A 19 1.01 9.66 -4.36
C ASP A 19 0.86 8.50 -5.36
N ILE A 20 1.35 7.32 -5.04
CA ILE A 20 1.24 6.14 -5.90
C ILE A 20 -0.23 5.81 -6.18
N LEU A 21 -1.07 5.77 -5.14
CA LEU A 21 -2.49 5.47 -5.29
C LEU A 21 -3.21 6.49 -6.15
N LYS A 22 -3.08 7.78 -5.86
CA LYS A 22 -3.74 8.84 -6.64
C LYS A 22 -3.35 8.83 -8.10
N ARG A 23 -2.10 8.53 -8.42
CA ARG A 23 -1.61 8.42 -9.79
C ARG A 23 -2.08 7.14 -10.49
N SER A 24 -2.43 6.11 -9.75
CA SER A 24 -2.97 4.86 -10.31
C SER A 24 -4.47 4.92 -10.59
N LEU A 25 -5.24 5.74 -9.86
CA LEU A 25 -6.70 5.78 -9.98
C LEU A 25 -7.25 5.99 -11.39
N PRO A 26 -6.64 6.83 -12.28
CA PRO A 26 -7.13 6.97 -13.65
C PRO A 26 -7.03 5.70 -14.48
N LEU A 27 -6.21 4.74 -14.11
CA LEU A 27 -5.95 3.50 -14.83
C LEU A 27 -6.99 2.41 -14.55
N PHE A 28 -7.73 2.53 -13.43
CA PHE A 28 -8.62 1.49 -12.91
C PHE A 28 -10.02 2.02 -12.64
N ASP A 29 -10.98 1.11 -12.67
CA ASP A 29 -12.36 1.37 -12.26
C ASP A 29 -12.50 1.31 -10.73
N LYS A 30 -11.71 0.44 -10.09
CA LYS A 30 -11.68 0.26 -8.64
C LYS A 30 -10.28 -0.13 -8.17
N VAL A 31 -9.86 0.40 -7.01
CA VAL A 31 -8.63 0.01 -6.33
C VAL A 31 -8.98 -0.44 -4.92
N VAL A 32 -8.57 -1.66 -4.57
CA VAL A 32 -8.67 -2.17 -3.20
C VAL A 32 -7.33 -1.99 -2.51
N ILE A 33 -7.32 -1.26 -1.40
CA ILE A 33 -6.15 -1.20 -0.51
C ILE A 33 -6.25 -2.42 0.40
N GLY A 34 -5.32 -3.36 0.23
CA GLY A 34 -5.28 -4.59 1.01
C GLY A 34 -4.26 -4.52 2.14
N ILE A 35 -4.71 -4.59 3.40
CA ILE A 35 -3.81 -4.66 4.55
C ILE A 35 -3.58 -6.13 4.86
N GLY A 36 -2.35 -6.62 4.61
CA GLY A 36 -1.96 -7.99 4.92
C GLY A 36 -1.77 -8.19 6.43
N LEU A 37 -2.37 -9.25 6.96
CA LEU A 37 -2.29 -9.63 8.38
C LEU A 37 -1.18 -10.65 8.67
N ASN A 38 -0.47 -11.11 7.65
CA ASN A 38 0.55 -12.18 7.74
C ASN A 38 1.92 -11.73 8.25
N SER A 39 2.02 -10.57 8.88
CA SER A 39 3.30 -10.10 9.39
C SER A 39 3.72 -10.92 10.62
N THR A 40 4.88 -11.56 10.55
CA THR A 40 5.55 -12.19 11.70
C THR A 40 6.06 -11.18 12.72
N LYS A 41 6.08 -9.88 12.37
CA LYS A 41 6.48 -8.77 13.22
C LYS A 41 5.26 -8.16 13.88
N ALA A 42 5.37 -7.85 15.18
CA ALA A 42 4.35 -7.09 15.88
C ALA A 42 4.11 -5.74 15.17
N PRO A 43 2.87 -5.38 14.84
CA PRO A 43 2.57 -4.10 14.20
C PRO A 43 2.81 -2.94 15.17
N PHE A 44 3.22 -1.78 14.62
CA PHE A 44 3.35 -0.54 15.42
C PHE A 44 1.96 0.03 15.78
N LEU A 45 1.06 0.05 14.80
CA LEU A 45 -0.33 0.45 14.98
C LEU A 45 -1.26 -0.76 14.87
N SER A 46 -2.35 -0.76 15.64
CA SER A 46 -3.38 -1.79 15.53
C SER A 46 -3.99 -1.81 14.12
N ILE A 47 -4.53 -2.94 13.71
CA ILE A 47 -5.19 -3.07 12.42
C ILE A 47 -6.36 -2.08 12.27
N ASP A 48 -7.15 -1.90 13.33
CA ASP A 48 -8.28 -0.98 13.32
C ASP A 48 -7.83 0.47 13.14
N LYS A 49 -6.73 0.86 13.77
CA LYS A 49 -6.15 2.19 13.61
C LYS A 49 -5.66 2.42 12.18
N ARG A 50 -4.95 1.46 11.59
CA ARG A 50 -4.48 1.54 10.20
C ARG A 50 -5.64 1.62 9.20
N LYS A 51 -6.71 0.81 9.39
CA LYS A 51 -7.94 0.90 8.58
C LYS A 51 -8.60 2.26 8.69
N LYS A 52 -8.72 2.78 9.92
CA LYS A 52 -9.35 4.08 10.19
C LYS A 52 -8.57 5.21 9.50
N MET A 53 -7.24 5.20 9.59
CA MET A 53 -6.39 6.16 8.91
C MET A 53 -6.57 6.12 7.40
N LEU A 54 -6.51 4.94 6.78
CA LEU A 54 -6.69 4.79 5.33
C LEU A 54 -8.07 5.27 4.88
N ARG A 55 -9.12 4.95 5.61
CA ARG A 55 -10.48 5.41 5.30
C ARG A 55 -10.61 6.93 5.39
N ALA A 56 -10.00 7.56 6.39
CA ALA A 56 -9.99 9.02 6.52
C ALA A 56 -9.23 9.70 5.36
N VAL A 57 -8.06 9.16 5.01
CA VAL A 57 -7.23 9.70 3.91
C VAL A 57 -7.93 9.64 2.55
N PHE A 58 -8.73 8.60 2.33
CA PHE A 58 -9.41 8.35 1.04
C PHE A 58 -10.93 8.48 1.11
N GLU A 59 -11.46 9.20 2.10
CA GLU A 59 -12.90 9.37 2.32
C GLU A 59 -13.67 9.84 1.08
N ASN A 60 -13.05 10.73 0.28
CA ASN A 60 -13.67 11.31 -0.91
C ASN A 60 -13.33 10.56 -2.21
N GLU A 61 -12.67 9.40 -2.14
CA GLU A 61 -12.26 8.63 -3.31
C GLU A 61 -13.19 7.42 -3.52
N SER A 62 -14.24 7.61 -4.28
CA SER A 62 -15.27 6.58 -4.51
C SER A 62 -14.75 5.29 -5.16
N LYS A 63 -13.60 5.34 -5.82
CA LYS A 63 -12.94 4.18 -6.43
C LYS A 63 -12.13 3.35 -5.44
N ILE A 64 -11.90 3.83 -4.22
CA ILE A 64 -11.05 3.16 -3.23
C ILE A 64 -11.88 2.40 -2.20
N GLU A 65 -11.50 1.17 -1.95
CA GLU A 65 -12.01 0.34 -0.86
C GLU A 65 -10.86 -0.15 0.01
N VAL A 66 -11.03 -0.18 1.33
CA VAL A 66 -10.02 -0.67 2.29
C VAL A 66 -10.47 -1.98 2.87
N GLN A 67 -9.69 -3.04 2.63
CA GLN A 67 -9.93 -4.39 3.14
C GLN A 67 -8.69 -4.95 3.86
N THR A 68 -8.89 -5.96 4.70
CA THR A 68 -7.83 -6.75 5.31
C THR A 68 -7.84 -8.16 4.72
N TYR A 69 -6.69 -8.81 4.66
CA TYR A 69 -6.60 -10.17 4.18
C TYR A 69 -5.51 -10.97 4.90
N GLU A 70 -5.67 -12.28 4.89
CA GLU A 70 -4.69 -13.27 5.34
C GLU A 70 -4.33 -14.18 4.17
N GLY A 71 -3.21 -14.87 4.27
CA GLY A 71 -2.74 -15.80 3.24
C GLY A 71 -2.02 -15.11 2.08
N LEU A 72 -2.01 -15.77 0.94
CA LEU A 72 -1.30 -15.30 -0.24
C LEU A 72 -2.02 -14.11 -0.88
N THR A 73 -1.26 -13.09 -1.22
CA THR A 73 -1.77 -11.88 -1.87
C THR A 73 -2.50 -12.17 -3.19
N VAL A 74 -1.98 -13.12 -3.98
CA VAL A 74 -2.61 -13.52 -5.25
C VAL A 74 -3.95 -14.23 -5.04
N GLU A 75 -4.12 -15.01 -3.98
CA GLU A 75 -5.42 -15.61 -3.64
C GLU A 75 -6.43 -14.54 -3.21
N PHE A 76 -5.96 -13.53 -2.50
CA PHE A 76 -6.81 -12.38 -2.19
C PHE A 76 -7.21 -11.60 -3.44
N CYS A 77 -6.30 -11.41 -4.42
CA CYS A 77 -6.64 -10.83 -5.73
C CYS A 77 -7.79 -11.60 -6.39
N LYS A 78 -7.73 -12.92 -6.43
CA LYS A 78 -8.82 -13.77 -6.98
C LYS A 78 -10.15 -13.55 -6.24
N LYS A 79 -10.10 -13.53 -4.91
CA LYS A 79 -11.29 -13.32 -4.07
C LYS A 79 -12.01 -12.00 -4.35
N ILE A 80 -11.26 -10.94 -4.66
CA ILE A 80 -11.82 -9.61 -4.97
C ILE A 80 -11.96 -9.34 -6.47
N ASN A 81 -11.70 -10.34 -7.31
CA ASN A 81 -11.69 -10.23 -8.78
C ASN A 81 -10.72 -9.14 -9.30
N ALA A 82 -9.58 -8.95 -8.63
CA ALA A 82 -8.54 -8.04 -9.09
C ALA A 82 -7.60 -8.77 -10.06
N SER A 83 -7.47 -8.23 -11.27
CA SER A 83 -6.53 -8.72 -12.29
C SER A 83 -5.19 -7.98 -12.24
N TYR A 84 -5.07 -6.96 -11.41
CA TYR A 84 -3.88 -6.12 -11.33
C TYR A 84 -3.42 -5.95 -9.89
N MET A 85 -2.09 -5.90 -9.69
CA MET A 85 -1.46 -5.59 -8.42
C MET A 85 -0.56 -4.38 -8.60
N ILE A 86 -0.82 -3.30 -7.85
CA ILE A 86 -0.04 -2.07 -7.90
C ILE A 86 1.10 -2.15 -6.88
N ARG A 87 2.31 -1.80 -7.32
CA ARG A 87 3.48 -1.68 -6.44
C ARG A 87 4.21 -0.37 -6.71
N GLY A 88 4.62 0.32 -5.66
CA GLY A 88 5.49 1.49 -5.75
C GLY A 88 6.95 1.10 -5.80
N ILE A 89 7.74 1.75 -6.65
CA ILE A 89 9.18 1.52 -6.80
C ILE A 89 9.93 2.82 -6.50
N ARG A 90 10.92 2.77 -5.62
CA ARG A 90 11.75 3.91 -5.22
C ARG A 90 13.19 3.79 -5.72
N THR A 91 13.74 2.59 -5.69
CA THR A 91 15.16 2.30 -5.99
C THR A 91 15.29 1.10 -6.91
N VAL A 92 16.48 0.93 -7.49
CA VAL A 92 16.81 -0.28 -8.28
C VAL A 92 16.69 -1.54 -7.41
N SER A 93 17.10 -1.47 -6.17
CA SER A 93 16.99 -2.57 -5.21
C SER A 93 15.53 -2.96 -4.94
N ASP A 94 14.63 -1.97 -4.77
CA ASP A 94 13.18 -2.22 -4.67
C ASP A 94 12.69 -2.94 -5.92
N PHE A 95 13.10 -2.48 -7.10
CA PHE A 95 12.67 -3.07 -8.36
C PHE A 95 13.11 -4.54 -8.50
N GLU A 96 14.35 -4.87 -8.19
CA GLU A 96 14.83 -6.25 -8.27
C GLU A 96 14.05 -7.18 -7.34
N TYR A 97 13.77 -6.74 -6.13
CA TYR A 97 12.96 -7.49 -5.16
C TYR A 97 11.51 -7.65 -5.63
N GLU A 98 10.86 -6.55 -6.04
CA GLU A 98 9.46 -6.55 -6.49
C GLU A 98 9.29 -7.32 -7.81
N LYS A 99 10.28 -7.27 -8.70
CA LYS A 99 10.30 -8.06 -9.94
C LYS A 99 10.28 -9.56 -9.63
N ALA A 100 11.10 -10.03 -8.69
CA ALA A 100 11.11 -11.42 -8.30
C ALA A 100 9.75 -11.88 -7.73
N ILE A 101 9.15 -11.05 -6.87
CA ILE A 101 7.80 -11.32 -6.33
C ILE A 101 6.76 -11.36 -7.45
N ALA A 102 6.79 -10.40 -8.39
CA ALA A 102 5.86 -10.36 -9.51
C ALA A 102 5.94 -11.60 -10.40
N GLN A 103 7.17 -12.06 -10.69
CA GLN A 103 7.39 -13.29 -11.46
C GLN A 103 6.84 -14.53 -10.75
N MET A 104 7.05 -14.63 -9.44
CA MET A 104 6.51 -15.74 -8.64
C MET A 104 4.98 -15.68 -8.55
N ASN A 105 4.41 -14.50 -8.36
CA ASN A 105 2.96 -14.30 -8.36
C ASN A 105 2.33 -14.70 -9.69
N HIS A 106 2.95 -14.30 -10.80
CA HIS A 106 2.49 -14.68 -12.14
C HIS A 106 2.58 -16.20 -12.37
N ALA A 107 3.62 -16.86 -11.87
CA ALA A 107 3.73 -18.32 -11.94
C ALA A 107 2.63 -19.04 -11.15
N LEU A 108 2.21 -18.47 -10.02
CA LEU A 108 1.12 -19.00 -9.19
C LEU A 108 -0.27 -18.74 -9.80
N VAL A 109 -0.48 -17.52 -10.31
CA VAL A 109 -1.77 -17.07 -10.88
C VAL A 109 -1.49 -16.21 -12.11
N PRO A 110 -1.41 -16.81 -13.31
CA PRO A 110 -1.00 -16.09 -14.54
C PRO A 110 -1.93 -14.94 -14.95
N GLU A 111 -3.15 -14.93 -14.46
CA GLU A 111 -4.14 -13.87 -14.77
C GLU A 111 -3.93 -12.56 -14.01
N ILE A 112 -3.01 -12.54 -13.03
CA ILE A 112 -2.73 -11.35 -12.23
C ILE A 112 -1.44 -10.69 -12.72
N GLU A 113 -1.57 -9.45 -13.18
CA GLU A 113 -0.45 -8.65 -13.67
C GLU A 113 0.03 -7.64 -12.62
N SER A 114 1.34 -7.52 -12.44
CA SER A 114 1.94 -6.52 -11.53
C SER A 114 2.27 -5.25 -12.28
N ILE A 115 1.83 -4.11 -11.74
CA ILE A 115 2.06 -2.79 -12.29
C ILE A 115 2.94 -1.99 -11.33
N PHE A 116 4.09 -1.54 -11.81
CA PHE A 116 5.04 -0.75 -11.07
C PHE A 116 4.88 0.74 -11.36
N ILE A 117 4.73 1.54 -10.30
CA ILE A 117 4.66 2.99 -10.39
C ILE A 117 5.87 3.56 -9.67
N VAL A 118 6.68 4.32 -10.40
CA VAL A 118 7.88 4.95 -9.85
C VAL A 118 7.50 6.12 -8.95
N SER A 119 8.05 6.15 -7.74
CA SER A 119 7.87 7.24 -6.79
C SER A 119 8.41 8.55 -7.35
N LYS A 120 7.73 9.65 -7.04
CA LYS A 120 8.26 11.00 -7.32
C LYS A 120 9.53 11.25 -6.48
N PRO A 121 10.50 12.06 -6.96
CA PRO A 121 11.73 12.35 -6.23
C PRO A 121 11.51 12.82 -4.80
N GLY A 122 10.51 13.66 -4.55
CA GLY A 122 10.19 14.18 -3.21
C GLY A 122 9.64 13.15 -2.22
N TYR A 123 9.27 11.95 -2.70
CA TYR A 123 8.70 10.88 -1.87
C TYR A 123 9.55 9.63 -1.80
N SER A 124 10.61 9.55 -2.59
CA SER A 124 11.42 8.32 -2.70
C SER A 124 12.14 7.93 -1.41
N SER A 125 12.38 8.86 -0.50
CA SER A 125 12.98 8.61 0.82
C SER A 125 11.95 8.35 1.93
N ILE A 126 10.64 8.53 1.66
CA ILE A 126 9.61 8.34 2.67
C ILE A 126 9.24 6.85 2.74
N SER A 127 9.44 6.24 3.91
CA SER A 127 9.02 4.86 4.18
C SER A 127 8.34 4.75 5.54
N SER A 128 7.41 3.81 5.68
CA SER A 128 6.77 3.54 6.97
C SER A 128 7.77 3.10 8.03
N THR A 129 8.83 2.38 7.65
CA THR A 129 9.90 1.95 8.57
C THR A 129 10.61 3.16 9.20
N ILE A 130 10.99 4.14 8.40
CA ILE A 130 11.64 5.37 8.89
C ILE A 130 10.65 6.21 9.72
N VAL A 131 9.40 6.32 9.28
CA VAL A 131 8.36 7.03 10.04
C VAL A 131 8.15 6.40 11.41
N ARG A 132 8.10 5.07 11.52
CA ARG A 132 8.00 4.38 12.81
C ARG A 132 9.21 4.64 13.72
N ASP A 133 10.41 4.66 13.15
CA ASP A 133 11.62 4.98 13.90
C ASP A 133 11.57 6.39 14.48
N ILE A 134 11.17 7.37 13.69
CA ILE A 134 10.98 8.75 14.15
C ILE A 134 9.95 8.79 15.30
N LEU A 135 8.80 8.12 15.14
CA LEU A 135 7.75 8.08 16.17
C LEU A 135 8.22 7.44 17.48
N ARG A 136 9.00 6.33 17.41
CA ARG A 136 9.57 5.69 18.60
C ARG A 136 10.53 6.60 19.38
N ASN A 137 11.15 7.54 18.69
CA ASN A 137 12.06 8.54 19.27
C ASN A 137 11.36 9.89 19.53
N ASN A 138 10.03 9.92 19.58
CA ASN A 138 9.21 11.11 19.85
C ASN A 138 9.43 12.25 18.85
N GLY A 139 9.83 11.93 17.60
CA GLY A 139 10.00 12.90 16.52
C GLY A 139 8.68 13.26 15.83
N ASP A 140 8.66 14.38 15.14
CA ASP A 140 7.50 14.85 14.36
C ASP A 140 7.51 14.24 12.97
N VAL A 141 6.40 13.59 12.61
CA VAL A 141 6.20 12.94 11.29
C VAL A 141 5.20 13.66 10.39
N LYS A 142 4.70 14.81 10.80
CA LYS A 142 3.67 15.59 10.09
C LYS A 142 3.98 15.83 8.61
N GLN A 143 5.24 16.01 8.26
CA GLN A 143 5.65 16.21 6.87
C GLN A 143 5.64 14.93 6.01
N PHE A 144 5.60 13.74 6.62
CA PHE A 144 5.76 12.44 5.93
C PHE A 144 4.45 11.68 5.77
N ILE A 145 3.44 11.98 6.59
CA ILE A 145 2.15 11.31 6.55
C ILE A 145 1.03 12.28 6.20
N PRO A 146 -0.09 11.79 5.60
CA PRO A 146 -1.25 12.64 5.32
C PRO A 146 -1.80 13.27 6.59
N LYS A 147 -2.35 14.47 6.46
CA LYS A 147 -2.94 15.21 7.59
C LYS A 147 -4.00 14.40 8.33
N GLU A 148 -4.89 13.76 7.57
CA GLU A 148 -5.99 12.95 8.09
C GLU A 148 -5.49 11.74 8.90
N ALA A 149 -4.38 11.16 8.49
CA ALA A 149 -3.72 10.08 9.23
C ALA A 149 -2.96 10.60 10.46
N PHE A 150 -2.31 11.75 10.34
CA PHE A 150 -1.59 12.38 11.45
C PHE A 150 -2.53 12.71 12.63
N GLU A 151 -3.71 13.23 12.35
CA GLU A 151 -4.73 13.55 13.37
C GLU A 151 -5.24 12.30 14.12
N LEU A 152 -4.98 11.11 13.60
CA LEU A 152 -5.39 9.83 14.19
C LEU A 152 -4.22 9.08 14.87
N LEU A 153 -3.01 9.62 14.86
CA LEU A 153 -1.88 9.05 15.61
C LEU A 153 -2.11 9.19 17.12
#